data_0d39049b40f7cd8d1eb7728492a404f5
#
_entry.id   0d39049b40f7cd8d1eb7728492a404f5
#
_cell.length_a   1.000
_cell.length_b   1.000
_cell.length_c   1.000
_cell.angle_alpha   90.00
_cell.angle_beta   90.00
_cell.angle_gamma   90.00
#
_symmetry.space_group_name_H-M   'P 1'
#
loop_
_entity.id
_entity.type
_entity.pdbx_description
1 polymer ?
#
loop_
_entity_poly.entity_id
_entity_poly.type
_entity_poly.pdbx_seq_one_letter_code
_entity_poly.pdbx_strand_id
1 'polypeptide(L)'
;NAFARGMGLRSLKTIGILCADSSDLFTAKAIYLLEQELQANGYESLLCCTGYNLGARKNYLNLILSKKVDSIILVGSNFIASTELENEYINEAASHVPIMLLNASYGCPNVYSTLCDDRASMYEAASAMIRSGISDLIYLYNAGSYSGLKKLRGFQSALEAAADGVELPLAVVA
;
A
#
# COMPACT_ATOMS: atom_id res chain seq x y z
N ASN A 1 5.61 -21.90 -11.51
CA ASN A 1 6.20 -22.45 -10.27
C ASN A 1 7.04 -23.72 -10.49
N ALA A 2 7.70 -23.80 -11.67
CA ALA A 2 8.65 -24.89 -11.94
C ALA A 2 10.02 -24.67 -11.26
N PHE A 3 10.40 -23.42 -10.98
CA PHE A 3 11.71 -23.10 -10.38
C PHE A 3 11.83 -23.51 -8.90
N ALA A 4 10.78 -23.44 -8.12
CA ALA A 4 10.80 -23.81 -6.70
C ALA A 4 10.86 -25.34 -6.48
N ARG A 5 10.46 -26.14 -7.48
CA ARG A 5 10.51 -27.62 -7.39
C ARG A 5 11.86 -28.22 -7.71
N GLY A 6 12.78 -27.45 -8.31
CA GLY A 6 14.07 -27.99 -8.81
C GLY A 6 15.23 -27.93 -7.82
N MET A 7 15.15 -27.20 -6.72
CA MET A 7 16.31 -26.94 -5.85
C MET A 7 16.16 -27.37 -4.39
N GLY A 8 15.20 -28.17 -4.02
CA GLY A 8 15.15 -28.79 -2.67
C GLY A 8 15.21 -27.80 -1.50
N LEU A 9 14.93 -26.51 -1.72
CA LEU A 9 14.88 -25.50 -0.67
C LEU A 9 13.61 -25.75 0.15
N ARG A 10 13.79 -26.32 1.32
CA ARG A 10 12.73 -26.37 2.32
C ARG A 10 12.30 -24.94 2.59
N SER A 11 11.00 -24.63 2.46
CA SER A 11 10.40 -23.40 2.97
C SER A 11 10.83 -23.23 4.43
N LEU A 12 11.31 -22.05 4.78
CA LEU A 12 11.64 -21.69 6.16
C LEU A 12 10.41 -21.28 6.94
N LYS A 13 9.23 -21.23 6.26
CA LYS A 13 7.98 -20.74 6.80
C LYS A 13 8.12 -19.34 7.45
N THR A 14 8.88 -18.49 6.80
CA THR A 14 9.17 -17.15 7.27
C THR A 14 8.73 -16.13 6.23
N ILE A 15 7.94 -15.14 6.66
CA ILE A 15 7.42 -14.06 5.83
C ILE A 15 8.05 -12.74 6.27
N GLY A 16 8.61 -11.98 5.31
CA GLY A 16 9.05 -10.61 5.55
C GLY A 16 7.88 -9.65 5.55
N ILE A 17 7.78 -8.79 6.54
CA ILE A 17 6.78 -7.70 6.58
C ILE A 17 7.54 -6.38 6.63
N LEU A 18 7.31 -5.51 5.65
CA LEU A 18 7.88 -4.17 5.62
C LEU A 18 6.76 -3.13 5.71
N CYS A 19 6.95 -2.13 6.55
CA CYS A 19 6.10 -0.95 6.65
C CYS A 19 6.96 0.31 6.75
N ALA A 20 6.38 1.49 6.46
CA ALA A 20 7.12 2.74 6.65
C ALA A 20 7.18 3.12 8.13
N ASP A 21 6.03 3.05 8.80
CA ASP A 21 5.87 3.44 10.20
C ASP A 21 4.88 2.49 10.88
N SER A 22 5.35 1.77 11.89
CA SER A 22 4.52 0.84 12.66
C SER A 22 3.67 1.53 13.75
N SER A 23 3.86 2.83 13.97
CA SER A 23 3.03 3.61 14.90
C SER A 23 1.75 4.15 14.26
N ASP A 24 1.64 4.14 12.93
CA ASP A 24 0.41 4.47 12.22
C ASP A 24 -0.69 3.45 12.55
N LEU A 25 -1.89 3.94 12.89
CA LEU A 25 -2.99 3.10 13.38
C LEU A 25 -3.44 2.04 12.36
N PHE A 26 -3.48 2.38 11.07
CA PHE A 26 -3.82 1.43 10.01
C PHE A 26 -2.74 0.36 9.89
N THR A 27 -1.48 0.79 9.82
CA THR A 27 -0.31 -0.07 9.70
C THR A 27 -0.18 -1.00 10.90
N ALA A 28 -0.30 -0.47 12.12
CA ALA A 28 -0.26 -1.26 13.36
C ALA A 28 -1.33 -2.36 13.38
N LYS A 29 -2.58 -2.00 13.02
CA LYS A 29 -3.68 -2.96 12.98
C LYS A 29 -3.50 -4.02 11.90
N ALA A 30 -3.01 -3.60 10.72
CA ALA A 30 -2.73 -4.52 9.62
C ALA A 30 -1.63 -5.53 10.00
N ILE A 31 -0.53 -5.07 10.58
CA ILE A 31 0.57 -5.93 11.05
C ILE A 31 0.05 -6.92 12.10
N TYR A 32 -0.71 -6.45 13.09
CA TYR A 32 -1.28 -7.32 14.12
C TYR A 32 -2.11 -8.46 13.51
N LEU A 33 -3.00 -8.15 12.56
CA LEU A 33 -3.85 -9.15 11.92
C LEU A 33 -3.05 -10.11 11.03
N LEU A 34 -2.06 -9.59 10.29
CA LEU A 34 -1.16 -10.42 9.49
C LEU A 34 -0.39 -11.40 10.37
N GLU A 35 0.15 -10.95 11.50
CA GLU A 35 0.88 -11.80 12.44
C GLU A 35 0.01 -12.91 13.01
N GLN A 36 -1.25 -12.60 13.38
CA GLN A 36 -2.19 -13.61 13.87
C GLN A 36 -2.45 -14.70 12.82
N GLU A 37 -2.70 -14.30 11.57
CA GLU A 37 -2.96 -15.23 10.47
C GLU A 37 -1.72 -16.06 10.10
N LEU A 38 -0.55 -15.43 10.05
CA LEU A 38 0.71 -16.13 9.77
C LEU A 38 1.00 -17.18 10.86
N GLN A 39 0.89 -16.80 12.12
CA GLN A 39 1.09 -17.70 13.25
C GLN A 39 0.09 -18.88 13.24
N ALA A 40 -1.19 -18.62 12.99
CA ALA A 40 -2.21 -19.64 12.89
C ALA A 40 -1.92 -20.67 11.79
N ASN A 41 -1.21 -20.26 10.72
CA ASN A 41 -0.79 -21.11 9.61
C ASN A 41 0.65 -21.65 9.74
N GLY A 42 1.30 -21.45 10.88
CA GLY A 42 2.63 -21.97 11.19
C GLY A 42 3.75 -21.25 10.44
N TYR A 43 3.57 -19.96 10.16
CA TYR A 43 4.61 -19.06 9.64
C TYR A 43 5.13 -18.14 10.73
N GLU A 44 6.42 -17.84 10.67
CA GLU A 44 7.06 -16.77 11.43
C GLU A 44 7.11 -15.50 10.58
N SER A 45 7.19 -14.32 11.22
CA SER A 45 7.33 -13.05 10.54
C SER A 45 8.62 -12.33 10.92
N LEU A 46 9.19 -11.59 9.97
CA LEU A 46 10.28 -10.65 10.19
C LEU A 46 9.80 -9.24 9.83
N LEU A 47 9.58 -8.41 10.85
CA LEU A 47 9.10 -7.04 10.66
C LEU A 47 10.27 -6.06 10.51
N CYS A 48 10.19 -5.18 9.50
CA CYS A 48 11.09 -4.05 9.31
C CYS A 48 10.32 -2.75 9.08
N CYS A 49 10.68 -1.71 9.83
CA CYS A 49 10.20 -0.34 9.62
C CYS A 49 11.22 0.42 8.78
N THR A 50 10.82 0.81 7.56
CA THR A 50 11.74 1.38 6.56
C THR A 50 11.85 2.90 6.62
N GLY A 51 10.89 3.58 7.27
CA GLY A 51 10.66 5.00 7.03
C GLY A 51 10.17 5.25 5.60
N TYR A 52 10.17 6.53 5.21
CA TYR A 52 9.61 6.96 3.91
C TYR A 52 10.67 7.15 2.82
N ASN A 53 11.95 7.01 3.14
CA ASN A 53 13.04 7.20 2.20
C ASN A 53 13.20 6.00 1.25
N LEU A 54 13.29 6.25 -0.06
CA LEU A 54 13.41 5.20 -1.08
C LEU A 54 14.67 4.34 -0.90
N GLY A 55 15.81 4.97 -0.58
CA GLY A 55 17.07 4.25 -0.35
C GLY A 55 16.97 3.29 0.84
N ALA A 56 16.32 3.73 1.92
CA ALA A 56 16.07 2.87 3.07
C ALA A 56 15.16 1.69 2.71
N ARG A 57 14.09 1.91 1.94
CA ARG A 57 13.20 0.82 1.47
C ARG A 57 13.99 -0.24 0.68
N LYS A 58 14.83 0.17 -0.28
CA LYS A 58 15.71 -0.73 -1.05
C LYS A 58 16.62 -1.54 -0.14
N ASN A 59 17.27 -0.88 0.81
CA ASN A 59 18.19 -1.54 1.74
C ASN A 59 17.50 -2.57 2.63
N TYR A 60 16.34 -2.22 3.20
CA TYR A 60 15.58 -3.15 4.04
C TYR A 60 14.99 -4.31 3.25
N LEU A 61 14.56 -4.09 1.99
CA LEU A 61 14.08 -5.16 1.12
C LEU A 61 15.21 -6.18 0.85
N ASN A 62 16.41 -5.68 0.52
CA ASN A 62 17.59 -6.53 0.32
C ASN A 62 17.99 -7.26 1.62
N LEU A 63 17.89 -6.60 2.77
CA LEU A 63 18.14 -7.24 4.06
C LEU A 63 17.16 -8.40 4.30
N ILE A 64 15.87 -8.21 4.07
CA ILE A 64 14.87 -9.27 4.23
C ILE A 64 15.10 -10.43 3.25
N LEU A 65 15.42 -10.14 1.99
CA LEU A 65 15.78 -11.16 1.00
C LEU A 65 16.98 -12.00 1.45
N SER A 66 18.00 -11.36 2.06
CA SER A 66 19.16 -12.07 2.58
C SER A 66 18.83 -13.05 3.72
N LYS A 67 17.69 -12.88 4.38
CA LYS A 67 17.17 -13.81 5.41
C LYS A 67 16.46 -15.03 4.83
N LYS A 68 16.37 -15.13 3.49
CA LYS A 68 15.76 -16.26 2.77
C LYS A 68 14.30 -16.50 3.14
N VAL A 69 13.54 -15.40 3.27
CA VAL A 69 12.08 -15.47 3.50
C VAL A 69 11.37 -16.12 2.31
N ASP A 70 10.22 -16.74 2.56
CA ASP A 70 9.42 -17.41 1.51
C ASP A 70 8.58 -16.41 0.69
N SER A 71 8.25 -15.26 1.26
CA SER A 71 7.50 -14.17 0.63
C SER A 71 7.69 -12.87 1.40
N ILE A 72 7.31 -11.75 0.79
CA ILE A 72 7.38 -10.43 1.43
C ILE A 72 6.02 -9.74 1.31
N ILE A 73 5.56 -9.12 2.40
CA ILE A 73 4.37 -8.27 2.46
C ILE A 73 4.82 -6.82 2.66
N LEU A 74 4.46 -5.95 1.73
CA LEU A 74 4.68 -4.50 1.82
C LEU A 74 3.39 -3.84 2.28
N VAL A 75 3.38 -3.32 3.51
CA VAL A 75 2.20 -2.75 4.15
C VAL A 75 2.17 -1.25 3.97
N GLY A 76 1.22 -0.78 3.16
CA GLY A 76 0.99 0.64 2.89
C GLY A 76 1.24 1.04 1.44
N SER A 77 0.52 2.07 1.01
CA SER A 77 0.53 2.57 -0.37
C SER A 77 1.80 3.34 -0.77
N ASN A 78 2.64 3.65 0.18
CA ASN A 78 3.87 4.43 0.00
C ASN A 78 5.03 3.63 -0.61
N PHE A 79 4.91 2.31 -0.72
CA PHE A 79 5.92 1.47 -1.37
C PHE A 79 5.93 1.61 -2.89
N ILE A 80 4.83 2.04 -3.50
CA ILE A 80 4.74 2.27 -4.94
C ILE A 80 4.87 3.76 -5.22
N ALA A 81 5.89 4.10 -5.99
CA ALA A 81 6.14 5.44 -6.49
C ALA A 81 5.44 5.68 -7.84
N SER A 82 5.43 6.93 -8.31
CA SER A 82 4.78 7.33 -9.57
C SER A 82 5.56 6.92 -10.82
N THR A 83 6.85 6.63 -10.70
CA THR A 83 7.71 6.26 -11.82
C THR A 83 8.13 4.79 -11.75
N GLU A 84 8.27 4.15 -12.92
CA GLU A 84 8.76 2.77 -13.00
C GLU A 84 10.18 2.61 -12.47
N LEU A 85 11.05 3.58 -12.74
CA LEU A 85 12.44 3.57 -12.28
C LEU A 85 12.56 3.51 -10.75
N GLU A 86 11.67 4.22 -10.04
CA GLU A 86 11.63 4.19 -8.58
C GLU A 86 11.08 2.87 -8.04
N ASN A 87 10.29 2.14 -8.84
CA ASN A 87 9.68 0.84 -8.48
C ASN A 87 10.54 -0.37 -8.88
N GLU A 88 11.66 -0.17 -9.59
CA GLU A 88 12.53 -1.25 -10.08
C GLU A 88 13.00 -2.19 -8.96
N TYR A 89 13.18 -1.69 -7.74
CA TYR A 89 13.56 -2.49 -6.58
C TYR A 89 12.51 -3.55 -6.19
N ILE A 90 11.23 -3.31 -6.56
CA ILE A 90 10.16 -4.30 -6.37
C ILE A 90 10.25 -5.39 -7.44
N ASN A 91 10.55 -5.02 -8.69
CA ASN A 91 10.77 -5.99 -9.77
C ASN A 91 11.93 -6.93 -9.43
N GLU A 92 13.02 -6.36 -8.92
CA GLU A 92 14.20 -7.13 -8.49
C GLU A 92 13.81 -8.11 -7.37
N ALA A 93 13.15 -7.64 -6.32
CA ALA A 93 12.71 -8.50 -5.21
C ALA A 93 11.72 -9.58 -5.66
N ALA A 94 10.77 -9.24 -6.54
CA ALA A 94 9.78 -10.17 -7.08
C ALA A 94 10.40 -11.29 -7.95
N SER A 95 11.60 -11.07 -8.49
CA SER A 95 12.35 -12.12 -9.20
C SER A 95 12.85 -13.23 -8.25
N HIS A 96 12.96 -12.96 -6.96
CA HIS A 96 13.45 -13.88 -5.94
C HIS A 96 12.32 -14.55 -5.16
N VAL A 97 11.33 -13.76 -4.69
CA VAL A 97 10.22 -14.23 -3.86
C VAL A 97 8.91 -13.55 -4.25
N PRO A 98 7.73 -14.17 -3.98
CA PRO A 98 6.45 -13.49 -4.13
C PRO A 98 6.37 -12.23 -3.26
N ILE A 99 5.83 -11.15 -3.84
CA ILE A 99 5.58 -9.88 -3.14
C ILE A 99 4.07 -9.66 -3.05
N MET A 100 3.57 -9.40 -1.85
CA MET A 100 2.20 -8.95 -1.62
C MET A 100 2.20 -7.45 -1.28
N LEU A 101 1.44 -6.67 -2.02
CA LEU A 101 1.20 -5.25 -1.73
C LEU A 101 -0.13 -5.10 -0.99
N LEU A 102 -0.11 -4.47 0.17
CA LEU A 102 -1.29 -4.10 0.91
C LEU A 102 -1.60 -2.62 0.69
N ASN A 103 -2.76 -2.35 0.11
CA ASN A 103 -3.25 -1.02 -0.26
C ASN A 103 -2.41 -0.30 -1.34
N ALA A 104 -1.75 -1.07 -2.21
CA ALA A 104 -1.07 -0.57 -3.40
C ALA A 104 -1.19 -1.59 -4.53
N SER A 105 -0.98 -1.16 -5.78
CA SER A 105 -0.96 -2.04 -6.95
C SER A 105 0.22 -1.70 -7.85
N TYR A 106 0.87 -2.75 -8.36
CA TYR A 106 1.95 -2.63 -9.31
C TYR A 106 1.93 -3.83 -10.27
N GLY A 107 1.97 -3.54 -11.58
CA GLY A 107 1.88 -4.54 -12.63
C GLY A 107 3.22 -5.22 -12.91
N CYS A 108 3.59 -6.20 -12.09
CA CYS A 108 4.82 -6.97 -12.26
C CYS A 108 4.53 -8.46 -12.00
N PRO A 109 5.17 -9.39 -12.74
CA PRO A 109 5.11 -10.81 -12.43
C PRO A 109 5.53 -11.09 -10.98
N ASN A 110 4.83 -12.04 -10.33
CA ASN A 110 5.07 -12.44 -8.95
C ASN A 110 4.79 -11.35 -7.90
N VAL A 111 4.10 -10.26 -8.30
CA VAL A 111 3.57 -9.23 -7.41
C VAL A 111 2.05 -9.35 -7.35
N TYR A 112 1.53 -9.42 -6.15
CA TYR A 112 0.11 -9.56 -5.85
C TYR A 112 -0.35 -8.35 -5.05
N SER A 113 -1.63 -7.98 -5.15
CA SER A 113 -2.15 -6.78 -4.51
C SER A 113 -3.48 -7.05 -3.83
N THR A 114 -3.66 -6.47 -2.65
CA THR A 114 -4.97 -6.31 -2.04
C THR A 114 -5.27 -4.84 -1.86
N LEU A 115 -6.45 -4.40 -2.27
CA LEU A 115 -6.80 -2.99 -2.42
C LEU A 115 -8.13 -2.67 -1.72
N CYS A 116 -8.22 -1.46 -1.18
CA CYS A 116 -9.48 -0.79 -0.93
C CYS A 116 -9.83 0.10 -2.15
N ASP A 117 -11.11 0.29 -2.44
CA ASP A 117 -11.52 1.30 -3.41
C ASP A 117 -11.55 2.68 -2.76
N ASP A 118 -10.35 3.23 -2.59
CA ASP A 118 -10.12 4.54 -1.97
C ASP A 118 -10.85 5.67 -2.72
N ARG A 119 -10.99 5.54 -4.05
CA ARG A 119 -11.69 6.55 -4.86
C ARG A 119 -13.18 6.52 -4.58
N ALA A 120 -13.81 5.35 -4.67
CA ALA A 120 -15.23 5.20 -4.41
C ALA A 120 -15.57 5.57 -2.96
N SER A 121 -14.78 5.10 -1.99
CA SER A 121 -14.99 5.40 -0.57
C SER A 121 -14.95 6.91 -0.28
N MET A 122 -14.01 7.64 -0.88
CA MET A 122 -13.91 9.09 -0.68
C MET A 122 -15.03 9.84 -1.44
N TYR A 123 -15.38 9.39 -2.64
CA TYR A 123 -16.51 9.92 -3.39
C TYR A 123 -17.81 9.81 -2.58
N GLU A 124 -18.07 8.66 -2.02
CA GLU A 124 -19.26 8.39 -1.19
C GLU A 124 -19.29 9.27 0.07
N ALA A 125 -18.15 9.36 0.77
CA ALA A 125 -18.04 10.18 1.98
C ALA A 125 -18.28 11.66 1.68
N ALA A 126 -17.59 12.23 0.69
CA ALA A 126 -17.77 13.62 0.28
C ALA A 126 -19.20 13.91 -0.21
N SER A 127 -19.74 13.01 -1.05
CA SER A 127 -21.13 13.15 -1.54
C SER A 127 -22.16 13.08 -0.39
N ALA A 128 -21.93 12.27 0.64
CA ALA A 128 -22.80 12.23 1.80
C ALA A 128 -22.76 13.55 2.59
N MET A 129 -21.58 14.14 2.79
CA MET A 129 -21.43 15.45 3.43
C MET A 129 -22.17 16.54 2.65
N ILE A 130 -21.97 16.60 1.33
CA ILE A 130 -22.63 17.57 0.46
C ILE A 130 -24.15 17.40 0.51
N ARG A 131 -24.66 16.19 0.40
CA ARG A 131 -26.10 15.91 0.51
C ARG A 131 -26.69 16.27 1.87
N SER A 132 -25.89 16.27 2.92
CA SER A 132 -26.33 16.73 4.26
C SER A 132 -26.32 18.24 4.44
N GLY A 133 -25.99 19.01 3.40
CA GLY A 133 -25.99 20.47 3.40
C GLY A 133 -24.67 21.10 3.83
N ILE A 134 -23.58 20.33 3.93
CA ILE A 134 -22.24 20.86 4.22
C ILE A 134 -21.66 21.38 2.91
N SER A 135 -21.46 22.71 2.80
CA SER A 135 -20.94 23.41 1.62
C SER A 135 -19.45 23.72 1.73
N ASP A 136 -18.97 23.92 2.95
CA ASP A 136 -17.58 24.32 3.19
C ASP A 136 -16.75 23.10 3.55
N LEU A 137 -16.06 22.53 2.56
CA LEU A 137 -15.24 21.32 2.70
C LEU A 137 -13.78 21.63 2.42
N ILE A 138 -12.90 21.23 3.33
CA ILE A 138 -11.45 21.27 3.15
C ILE A 138 -10.93 19.82 3.19
N TYR A 139 -10.21 19.42 2.14
CA TYR A 139 -9.58 18.12 2.08
C TYR A 139 -8.06 18.24 2.19
N LEU A 140 -7.51 17.73 3.29
CA LEU A 140 -6.07 17.64 3.52
C LEU A 140 -5.57 16.25 3.11
N TYR A 141 -4.55 16.19 2.28
CA TYR A 141 -4.01 14.91 1.80
C TYR A 141 -2.49 14.93 1.70
N ASN A 142 -1.89 13.75 1.77
CA ASN A 142 -0.47 13.57 1.49
C ASN A 142 -0.29 13.22 0.00
N ALA A 143 0.34 14.12 -0.75
CA ALA A 143 0.41 14.08 -2.21
C ALA A 143 1.22 12.92 -2.79
N GLY A 144 2.03 12.22 -2.01
CA GLY A 144 2.99 11.25 -2.54
C GLY A 144 2.55 9.79 -2.56
N SER A 145 1.34 9.45 -2.08
CA SER A 145 0.93 8.05 -1.94
C SER A 145 -0.10 7.62 -2.99
N TYR A 146 -0.02 6.35 -3.41
CA TYR A 146 -0.99 5.73 -4.31
C TYR A 146 -2.44 5.88 -3.82
N SER A 147 -2.69 5.60 -2.54
CA SER A 147 -3.99 5.75 -1.89
C SER A 147 -4.43 7.22 -1.80
N GLY A 148 -3.51 8.12 -1.41
CA GLY A 148 -3.81 9.55 -1.30
C GLY A 148 -4.30 10.18 -2.60
N LEU A 149 -3.66 9.87 -3.72
CA LEU A 149 -4.08 10.34 -5.05
C LEU A 149 -5.44 9.79 -5.47
N LYS A 150 -5.77 8.55 -5.14
CA LYS A 150 -7.09 7.96 -5.42
C LYS A 150 -8.19 8.62 -4.59
N LYS A 151 -7.94 8.85 -3.31
CA LYS A 151 -8.86 9.58 -2.43
C LYS A 151 -9.11 11.01 -2.90
N LEU A 152 -8.03 11.73 -3.30
CA LEU A 152 -8.17 13.07 -3.88
C LEU A 152 -9.09 13.06 -5.11
N ARG A 153 -8.88 12.12 -6.04
CA ARG A 153 -9.74 12.00 -7.22
C ARG A 153 -11.20 11.69 -6.88
N GLY A 154 -11.44 10.87 -5.85
CA GLY A 154 -12.79 10.60 -5.34
C GLY A 154 -13.45 11.86 -4.79
N PHE A 155 -12.72 12.65 -3.99
CA PHE A 155 -13.19 13.92 -3.46
C PHE A 155 -13.52 14.92 -4.57
N GLN A 156 -12.62 15.11 -5.53
CA GLN A 156 -12.84 15.99 -6.69
C GLN A 156 -14.07 15.55 -7.51
N SER A 157 -14.22 14.26 -7.80
CA SER A 157 -15.39 13.75 -8.54
C SER A 157 -16.71 14.00 -7.80
N ALA A 158 -16.72 13.97 -6.47
CA ALA A 158 -17.91 14.28 -5.69
C ALA A 158 -18.29 15.76 -5.75
N LEU A 159 -17.30 16.67 -5.75
CA LEU A 159 -17.52 18.09 -5.94
C LEU A 159 -18.01 18.42 -7.34
N GLU A 160 -17.39 17.83 -8.38
CA GLU A 160 -17.81 17.98 -9.79
C GLU A 160 -19.27 17.55 -9.97
N ALA A 161 -19.65 16.39 -9.44
CA ALA A 161 -21.04 15.89 -9.52
C ALA A 161 -22.03 16.78 -8.76
N ALA A 162 -21.59 17.49 -7.73
CA ALA A 162 -22.43 18.45 -7.00
C ALA A 162 -22.49 19.83 -7.68
N ALA A 163 -21.45 20.20 -8.44
CA ALA A 163 -21.32 21.50 -9.10
C ALA A 163 -22.17 21.65 -10.36
N ASP A 164 -22.83 20.61 -10.84
CA ASP A 164 -23.81 20.72 -11.95
C ASP A 164 -24.98 21.68 -11.64
N GLY A 165 -24.82 22.55 -10.63
CA GLY A 165 -25.72 23.62 -10.23
C GLY A 165 -25.15 24.68 -9.29
N VAL A 166 -23.93 24.52 -8.73
CA VAL A 166 -23.37 25.47 -7.73
C VAL A 166 -21.84 25.50 -7.84
N GLU A 167 -21.22 26.69 -7.95
CA GLU A 167 -19.78 26.88 -7.80
C GLU A 167 -19.37 26.58 -6.34
N LEU A 168 -18.73 25.44 -6.11
CA LEU A 168 -18.08 25.13 -4.83
C LEU A 168 -16.61 25.56 -4.89
N PRO A 169 -16.13 26.41 -3.96
CA PRO A 169 -14.73 26.81 -3.93
C PRO A 169 -13.84 25.61 -3.60
N LEU A 170 -12.97 25.22 -4.53
CA LEU A 170 -12.00 24.16 -4.33
C LEU A 170 -10.69 24.77 -3.80
N ALA A 171 -10.36 24.56 -2.54
CA ALA A 171 -9.04 24.82 -2.00
C ALA A 171 -8.31 23.47 -1.79
N VAL A 172 -7.33 23.17 -2.65
CA VAL A 172 -6.44 22.04 -2.46
C VAL A 172 -5.18 22.54 -1.78
N VAL A 173 -4.93 22.09 -0.55
CA VAL A 173 -3.68 22.36 0.18
C VAL A 173 -2.84 21.08 0.14
N ALA A 174 -1.68 21.15 -0.53
CA ALA A 174 -0.72 20.06 -0.65
C ALA A 174 0.31 20.10 0.49
#